data_781692d7c3b4c9973cc2f1ce2cd27cb1
#
_entry.id   781692d7c3b4c9973cc2f1ce2cd27cb1
#
_cell.length_a   1.000
_cell.length_b   1.000
_cell.length_c   1.000
_cell.angle_alpha   90.00
_cell.angle_beta   90.00
_cell.angle_gamma   90.00
#
_symmetry.space_group_name_H-M   'P 1'
#
loop_
_entity.id
_entity.type
_entity.pdbx_description
1 polymer ?
#
loop_
_entity_poly.entity_id
_entity_poly.type
_entity_poly.pdbx_seq_one_letter_code
_entity_poly.pdbx_strand_id
1 'polypeptide(L)'
;MGYSQVTMRRVQELVAEALQLPIDQVTPRLSFGGIKQWDSMGHMSIMMLLEERFSIVIDADVIASLTSINAICDYLGKSGKE
;
A
#
# COMPACT_ATOMS: atom_id res chain seq x y z
N MET A 1 -18.03 -1.80 2.10
CA MET A 1 -16.88 -0.93 2.10
C MET A 1 -15.96 -1.29 3.22
N GLY A 2 -14.73 -1.54 2.93
CA GLY A 2 -13.80 -2.04 3.92
C GLY A 2 -12.93 -0.97 4.58
N TYR A 3 -12.98 0.27 4.13
CA TYR A 3 -12.04 1.27 4.64
C TYR A 3 -12.59 2.68 4.43
N SER A 4 -11.99 3.64 5.16
CA SER A 4 -12.38 5.04 5.12
C SER A 4 -11.49 5.82 4.17
N GLN A 5 -11.86 7.08 3.91
CA GLN A 5 -11.02 7.97 3.12
C GLN A 5 -9.72 8.31 3.81
N VAL A 6 -9.71 8.29 5.14
CA VAL A 6 -8.50 8.50 5.91
C VAL A 6 -7.51 7.36 5.62
N THR A 7 -8.00 6.12 5.58
CA THR A 7 -7.16 4.98 5.26
C THR A 7 -6.58 5.10 3.85
N MET A 8 -7.43 5.47 2.88
CA MET A 8 -6.96 5.67 1.50
C MET A 8 -5.83 6.70 1.46
N ARG A 9 -6.00 7.84 2.14
CA ARG A 9 -5.00 8.88 2.15
C ARG A 9 -3.70 8.41 2.80
N ARG A 10 -3.81 7.70 3.91
CA ARG A 10 -2.62 7.19 4.61
C ARG A 10 -1.86 6.20 3.75
N VAL A 11 -2.58 5.33 3.03
CA VAL A 11 -1.94 4.37 2.14
C VAL A 11 -1.27 5.07 0.97
N GLN A 12 -1.93 6.06 0.38
CA GLN A 12 -1.33 6.83 -0.71
C GLN A 12 -0.04 7.52 -0.25
N GLU A 13 -0.06 8.11 0.93
CA GLU A 13 1.13 8.78 1.47
C GLU A 13 2.26 7.78 1.71
N LEU A 14 1.93 6.62 2.24
CA LEU A 14 2.91 5.57 2.49
C LEU A 14 3.54 5.07 1.19
N VAL A 15 2.73 4.85 0.17
CA VAL A 15 3.23 4.39 -1.13
C VAL A 15 4.09 5.47 -1.78
N ALA A 16 3.67 6.73 -1.69
CA ALA A 16 4.45 7.84 -2.22
C ALA A 16 5.83 7.89 -1.58
N GLU A 17 5.88 7.71 -0.26
CA GLU A 17 7.15 7.70 0.45
C GLU A 17 8.00 6.51 0.06
N ALA A 18 7.41 5.32 0.01
CA ALA A 18 8.14 4.10 -0.31
C ALA A 18 8.73 4.14 -1.71
N LEU A 19 8.00 4.69 -2.67
CA LEU A 19 8.42 4.75 -4.05
C LEU A 19 9.13 6.06 -4.41
N GLN A 20 9.21 6.99 -3.46
CA GLN A 20 9.84 8.30 -3.64
C GLN A 20 9.18 9.08 -4.78
N LEU A 21 7.85 9.16 -4.70
CA LEU A 21 7.04 9.85 -5.70
C LEU A 21 6.28 11.01 -5.07
N PRO A 22 5.95 12.05 -5.85
CA PRO A 22 4.99 13.05 -5.39
C PRO A 22 3.64 12.38 -5.13
N ILE A 23 2.93 12.85 -4.12
CA ILE A 23 1.66 12.24 -3.72
C ILE A 23 0.63 12.26 -4.84
N ASP A 24 0.68 13.27 -5.70
CA ASP A 24 -0.29 13.38 -6.79
C ASP A 24 -0.09 12.34 -7.89
N GLN A 25 1.02 11.63 -7.89
CA GLN A 25 1.23 10.51 -8.80
C GLN A 25 0.73 9.18 -8.23
N VAL A 26 0.33 9.16 -6.97
CA VAL A 26 -0.16 7.95 -6.33
C VAL A 26 -1.69 8.01 -6.31
N THR A 27 -2.30 7.56 -7.39
CA THR A 27 -3.76 7.59 -7.52
C THR A 27 -4.37 6.39 -6.81
N PRO A 28 -5.68 6.45 -6.48
CA PRO A 28 -6.33 5.29 -5.84
C PRO A 28 -6.32 4.02 -6.69
N ARG A 29 -6.07 4.14 -7.99
CA ARG A 29 -6.09 2.99 -8.90
C ARG A 29 -4.70 2.43 -9.19
N LEU A 30 -3.67 3.00 -8.56
CA LEU A 30 -2.31 2.57 -8.82
C LEU A 30 -2.10 1.13 -8.35
N SER A 31 -1.32 0.37 -9.12
CA SER A 31 -1.06 -1.03 -8.81
C SER A 31 0.34 -1.42 -9.26
N PHE A 32 0.77 -2.59 -8.81
CA PHE A 32 2.04 -3.18 -9.19
C PHE A 32 2.15 -3.23 -10.71
N GLY A 33 3.26 -2.71 -11.22
CA GLY A 33 3.49 -2.67 -12.65
C GLY A 33 2.79 -1.54 -13.38
N GLY A 34 1.95 -0.77 -12.68
CA GLY A 34 1.25 0.35 -13.29
C GLY A 34 2.14 1.55 -13.53
N ILE A 35 3.22 1.66 -12.78
CA ILE A 35 4.26 2.65 -13.00
C ILE A 35 5.61 1.97 -12.81
N LYS A 36 6.65 2.60 -13.38
CA LYS A 36 7.99 2.03 -13.37
C LYS A 36 8.50 1.79 -11.95
N GLN A 37 8.18 2.69 -11.03
CA GLN A 37 8.70 2.63 -9.67
C GLN A 37 8.08 1.50 -8.84
N TRP A 38 6.88 1.04 -9.21
CA TRP A 38 6.25 -0.06 -8.47
C TRP A 38 6.59 -1.38 -9.15
N ASP A 39 7.84 -1.77 -9.02
CA ASP A 39 8.36 -3.06 -9.44
C ASP A 39 8.56 -3.93 -8.19
N SER A 40 9.29 -5.02 -8.33
CA SER A 40 9.51 -5.94 -7.20
C SER A 40 10.19 -5.28 -6.01
N MET A 41 11.18 -4.43 -6.28
CA MET A 41 11.88 -3.74 -5.20
C MET A 41 10.99 -2.68 -4.56
N GLY A 42 10.26 -1.93 -5.39
CA GLY A 42 9.31 -0.95 -4.87
C GLY A 42 8.24 -1.60 -4.04
N HIS A 43 7.75 -2.74 -4.48
CA HIS A 43 6.73 -3.47 -3.74
C HIS A 43 7.22 -3.88 -2.34
N MET A 44 8.44 -4.39 -2.26
CA MET A 44 9.00 -4.74 -0.96
C MET A 44 9.17 -3.52 -0.07
N SER A 45 9.56 -2.38 -0.62
CA SER A 45 9.64 -1.14 0.16
C SER A 45 8.27 -0.75 0.73
N ILE A 46 7.22 -0.88 -0.09
CA ILE A 46 5.85 -0.61 0.37
C ILE A 46 5.49 -1.56 1.52
N MET A 47 5.77 -2.85 1.35
CA MET A 47 5.42 -3.85 2.36
C MET A 47 6.16 -3.59 3.67
N MET A 48 7.42 -3.24 3.62
CA MET A 48 8.20 -2.94 4.82
C MET A 48 7.64 -1.73 5.56
N LEU A 49 7.33 -0.66 4.84
CA LEU A 49 6.74 0.52 5.46
C LEU A 49 5.36 0.22 6.05
N LEU A 50 4.60 -0.61 5.35
CA LEU A 50 3.27 -0.99 5.80
C LEU A 50 3.34 -1.73 7.15
N GLU A 51 4.27 -2.67 7.27
CA GLU A 51 4.46 -3.38 8.53
C GLU A 51 4.83 -2.42 9.65
N GLU A 52 5.72 -1.49 9.35
CA GLU A 52 6.22 -0.55 10.35
C GLU A 52 5.15 0.44 10.78
N ARG A 53 4.47 1.05 9.81
CA ARG A 53 3.52 2.13 10.08
C ARG A 53 2.24 1.64 10.72
N PHE A 54 1.80 0.45 10.39
CA PHE A 54 0.55 -0.11 10.90
C PHE A 54 0.77 -1.20 11.94
N SER A 55 2.01 -1.48 12.30
CA SER A 55 2.38 -2.47 13.32
C SER A 55 1.75 -3.83 13.03
N ILE A 56 1.87 -4.30 11.79
CA ILE A 56 1.32 -5.59 11.37
C ILE A 56 2.46 -6.47 10.88
N VAL A 57 2.19 -7.77 10.83
CA VAL A 57 3.11 -8.76 10.27
C VAL A 57 2.53 -9.25 8.95
N ILE A 58 3.32 -9.19 7.90
CA ILE A 58 2.90 -9.54 6.55
C ILE A 58 3.70 -10.76 6.09
N ASP A 59 2.99 -11.85 5.77
CA ASP A 59 3.65 -13.06 5.27
C ASP A 59 3.70 -13.04 3.74
N ALA A 60 4.29 -14.09 3.16
CA ALA A 60 4.50 -14.15 1.72
C ALA A 60 3.19 -14.11 0.93
N ASP A 61 2.15 -14.77 1.44
CA ASP A 61 0.85 -14.77 0.76
C ASP A 61 0.24 -13.39 0.73
N VAL A 62 0.34 -12.66 1.83
CA VAL A 62 -0.19 -11.30 1.91
C VAL A 62 0.61 -10.37 0.99
N ILE A 63 1.94 -10.49 0.99
CA ILE A 63 2.78 -9.70 0.09
C ILE A 63 2.32 -9.88 -1.36
N ALA A 64 2.07 -11.13 -1.75
CA ALA A 64 1.66 -11.43 -3.12
C ALA A 64 0.28 -10.91 -3.45
N SER A 65 -0.57 -10.69 -2.46
CA SER A 65 -1.94 -10.24 -2.69
C SER A 65 -2.13 -8.74 -2.63
N LEU A 66 -1.23 -8.00 -1.96
CA LEU A 66 -1.37 -6.56 -1.77
C LEU A 66 -0.75 -5.78 -2.92
N THR A 67 -1.19 -6.05 -4.14
CA THR A 67 -0.57 -5.54 -5.35
C THR A 67 -1.23 -4.28 -5.90
N SER A 68 -2.09 -3.63 -5.12
CA SER A 68 -2.72 -2.38 -5.52
C SER A 68 -3.05 -1.55 -4.29
N ILE A 69 -3.26 -0.26 -4.52
CA ILE A 69 -3.68 0.64 -3.44
C ILE A 69 -4.97 0.13 -2.81
N ASN A 70 -5.95 -0.25 -3.65
CA ASN A 70 -7.22 -0.75 -3.15
C ASN A 70 -7.07 -2.03 -2.34
N ALA A 71 -6.22 -2.95 -2.79
CA ALA A 71 -5.99 -4.19 -2.05
C ALA A 71 -5.39 -3.92 -0.67
N ILE A 72 -4.46 -2.97 -0.59
CA ILE A 72 -3.85 -2.61 0.69
C ILE A 72 -4.91 -2.00 1.62
N CYS A 73 -5.72 -1.10 1.10
CA CYS A 73 -6.77 -0.48 1.90
C CYS A 73 -7.78 -1.50 2.40
N ASP A 74 -8.20 -2.42 1.53
CA ASP A 74 -9.13 -3.48 1.92
C ASP A 74 -8.54 -4.36 3.02
N TYR A 75 -7.27 -4.70 2.89
CA TYR A 75 -6.59 -5.52 3.89
C TYR A 75 -6.60 -4.82 5.26
N LEU A 76 -6.26 -3.54 5.28
CA LEU A 76 -6.24 -2.78 6.53
C LEU A 76 -7.64 -2.65 7.13
N GLY A 77 -8.64 -2.44 6.29
CA GLY A 77 -10.01 -2.35 6.76
C GLY A 77 -10.49 -3.65 7.38
N LYS A 78 -10.19 -4.78 6.75
CA LYS A 78 -10.58 -6.09 7.27
C LYS A 78 -9.83 -6.45 8.53
N SER A 79 -8.60 -5.96 8.66
CA SER A 79 -7.77 -6.26 9.82
C SER A 79 -8.02 -5.32 11.00
N GLY A 80 -8.83 -4.29 10.82
CA GLY A 80 -9.06 -3.30 11.85
C GLY A 80 -7.85 -2.43 12.16
N LYS A 81 -6.95 -2.27 11.20
CA LYS A 81 -5.71 -1.52 11.40
C LYS A 81 -5.72 -0.14 10.78
N GLU A 82 -6.86 0.36 10.39
CA GLU A 82 -6.96 1.69 9.78
C GLU A 82 -6.42 2.81 10.65
#